data_271074b05868f331aed28a0fd3866784
#
_entry.id   271074b05868f331aed28a0fd3866784
#
_cell.length_a   1.000
_cell.length_b   1.000
_cell.length_c   1.000
_cell.angle_alpha   90.00
_cell.angle_beta   90.00
_cell.angle_gamma   90.00
#
_symmetry.space_group_name_H-M   'P 1'
#
loop_
_entity.id
_entity.type
_entity.pdbx_description
1 polymer ?
#
loop_
_entity_poly.entity_id
_entity_poly.type
_entity_poly.pdbx_seq_one_letter_code
_entity_poly.pdbx_strand_id
1 'polypeptide(L)'
;QLGSVIVDMGARTTSIGIFSNKNFIYSNVIAFGGDNITEAIARKLSITFEEAEKLKVMHASVLDTSKEEETLLEIPSINFENEENYIQVSKRELFDIVKPYYEEVLKWINDSIKRSEYAHLIGKVLVFTGGASQIDGLSIFVNNMYNYNSRIGTAKNLRFNFHHILDASQSVSAGLIQNELNIYSNKNTNFHKGRENKLEGKINLSFIKQWVGENFF
;
A
#
# COMPACT_ATOMS: atom_id res chain seq x y z
N GLN A 1 -20.73 -16.05 5.07
CA GLN A 1 -20.15 -14.71 4.88
C GLN A 1 -19.45 -14.66 3.52
N LEU A 2 -19.73 -13.62 2.73
CA LEU A 2 -19.00 -13.38 1.47
C LEU A 2 -17.53 -13.13 1.78
N GLY A 3 -16.64 -13.66 0.92
CA GLY A 3 -15.21 -13.45 1.01
C GLY A 3 -14.80 -12.00 0.67
N SER A 4 -13.56 -11.65 0.99
CA SER A 4 -12.95 -10.35 0.67
C SER A 4 -11.63 -10.56 -0.04
N VAL A 5 -11.24 -9.58 -0.86
CA VAL A 5 -9.95 -9.53 -1.51
C VAL A 5 -9.10 -8.45 -0.86
N ILE A 6 -7.86 -8.79 -0.54
CA ILE A 6 -6.83 -7.84 -0.12
C ILE A 6 -5.83 -7.73 -1.26
N VAL A 7 -5.51 -6.49 -1.63
CA VAL A 7 -4.53 -6.16 -2.67
C VAL A 7 -3.45 -5.30 -2.03
N ASP A 8 -2.24 -5.85 -1.92
CA ASP A 8 -1.08 -5.14 -1.42
C ASP A 8 -0.26 -4.61 -2.60
N MET A 9 -0.34 -3.30 -2.81
CA MET A 9 0.37 -2.60 -3.89
C MET A 9 1.70 -2.05 -3.34
N GLY A 10 2.75 -2.83 -3.47
CA GLY A 10 4.10 -2.49 -3.03
C GLY A 10 4.87 -1.65 -4.05
N ALA A 11 6.19 -1.54 -3.84
CA ALA A 11 7.09 -0.80 -4.74
C ALA A 11 7.26 -1.54 -6.09
N ARG A 12 7.54 -2.84 -6.07
CA ARG A 12 7.85 -3.65 -7.28
C ARG A 12 6.82 -4.71 -7.61
N THR A 13 5.95 -5.03 -6.67
CA THR A 13 4.96 -6.10 -6.83
C THR A 13 3.61 -5.69 -6.27
N THR A 14 2.57 -6.27 -6.84
CA THR A 14 1.20 -6.21 -6.31
C THR A 14 0.77 -7.62 -5.95
N SER A 15 0.52 -7.87 -4.66
CA SER A 15 0.07 -9.14 -4.14
C SER A 15 -1.44 -9.15 -3.94
N ILE A 16 -2.08 -10.24 -4.34
CA ILE A 16 -3.53 -10.43 -4.22
C ILE A 16 -3.78 -11.59 -3.27
N GLY A 17 -4.61 -11.38 -2.26
CA GLY A 17 -5.03 -12.42 -1.33
C GLY A 17 -6.55 -12.50 -1.25
N ILE A 18 -7.11 -13.72 -1.34
CA ILE A 18 -8.55 -13.95 -1.15
C ILE A 18 -8.77 -14.64 0.19
N PHE A 19 -9.68 -14.08 0.95
CA PHE A 19 -10.11 -14.60 2.24
C PHE A 19 -11.59 -14.97 2.20
N SER A 20 -11.95 -16.14 2.70
CA SER A 20 -13.33 -16.56 2.90
C SER A 20 -13.47 -17.24 4.26
N ASN A 21 -14.51 -16.89 5.01
CA ASN A 21 -14.75 -17.42 6.36
C ASN A 21 -13.50 -17.33 7.27
N LYS A 22 -12.76 -16.23 7.19
CA LYS A 22 -11.50 -15.96 7.92
C LYS A 22 -10.31 -16.82 7.49
N ASN A 23 -10.45 -17.66 6.49
CA ASN A 23 -9.36 -18.46 5.94
C ASN A 23 -8.77 -17.77 4.71
N PHE A 24 -7.46 -17.82 4.59
CA PHE A 24 -6.73 -17.45 3.38
C PHE A 24 -6.81 -18.60 2.39
N ILE A 25 -7.40 -18.38 1.21
CA ILE A 25 -7.74 -19.46 0.27
C ILE A 25 -7.04 -19.34 -1.08
N TYR A 26 -6.54 -18.15 -1.42
CA TYR A 26 -5.87 -17.93 -2.70
C TYR A 26 -4.88 -16.79 -2.61
N SER A 27 -3.77 -16.89 -3.33
CA SER A 27 -2.84 -15.80 -3.56
C SER A 27 -2.34 -15.78 -5.00
N ASN A 28 -2.04 -14.57 -5.47
CA ASN A 28 -1.32 -14.33 -6.70
C ASN A 28 -0.44 -13.10 -6.54
N VAL A 29 0.62 -13.01 -7.33
CA VAL A 29 1.54 -11.87 -7.34
C VAL A 29 1.72 -11.39 -8.77
N ILE A 30 1.59 -10.09 -8.97
CA ILE A 30 1.83 -9.39 -10.23
C ILE A 30 3.17 -8.66 -10.09
N ALA A 31 4.09 -8.85 -11.04
CA ALA A 31 5.39 -8.18 -11.07
C ALA A 31 5.22 -6.72 -11.56
N PHE A 32 4.44 -5.93 -10.83
CA PHE A 32 4.17 -4.52 -11.08
C PHE A 32 3.86 -3.82 -9.76
N GLY A 33 4.42 -2.64 -9.56
CA GLY A 33 4.24 -1.84 -8.36
C GLY A 33 4.51 -0.35 -8.59
N GLY A 34 4.67 0.39 -7.51
CA GLY A 34 4.87 1.84 -7.52
C GLY A 34 6.11 2.30 -8.30
N ASP A 35 7.19 1.50 -8.28
CA ASP A 35 8.44 1.83 -8.98
C ASP A 35 8.24 1.92 -10.50
N ASN A 36 7.38 1.08 -11.09
CA ASN A 36 7.06 1.14 -12.51
C ASN A 36 6.41 2.48 -12.90
N ILE A 37 5.60 3.03 -12.01
CA ILE A 37 4.97 4.34 -12.21
C ILE A 37 5.99 5.45 -12.04
N THR A 38 6.86 5.36 -11.03
CA THR A 38 7.95 6.31 -10.80
C THR A 38 8.90 6.35 -11.99
N GLU A 39 9.30 5.20 -12.52
CA GLU A 39 10.12 5.10 -13.73
C GLU A 39 9.44 5.73 -14.96
N ALA A 40 8.12 5.58 -15.09
CA ALA A 40 7.37 6.19 -16.17
C ALA A 40 7.37 7.72 -16.07
N ILE A 41 7.17 8.27 -14.88
CA ILE A 41 7.23 9.70 -14.61
C ILE A 41 8.65 10.21 -14.92
N ALA A 42 9.68 9.57 -14.34
CA ALA A 42 11.07 9.94 -14.53
C ALA A 42 11.46 10.02 -16.01
N ARG A 43 11.06 9.01 -16.78
CA ARG A 43 11.34 8.91 -18.21
C ARG A 43 10.59 9.94 -19.05
N LYS A 44 9.31 10.16 -18.73
CA LYS A 44 8.46 11.11 -19.48
C LYS A 44 8.88 12.56 -19.26
N LEU A 45 9.27 12.89 -18.02
CA LEU A 45 9.61 14.24 -17.64
C LEU A 45 11.12 14.53 -17.68
N SER A 46 11.95 13.51 -17.98
CA SER A 46 13.43 13.63 -17.96
C SER A 46 13.96 14.16 -16.63
N ILE A 47 13.48 13.56 -15.53
CA ILE A 47 13.89 13.89 -14.15
C ILE A 47 14.48 12.65 -13.45
N THR A 48 15.10 12.83 -12.30
CA THR A 48 15.63 11.71 -11.52
C THR A 48 14.51 10.83 -10.97
N PHE A 49 14.83 9.58 -10.66
CA PHE A 49 13.89 8.68 -10.01
C PHE A 49 13.39 9.24 -8.67
N GLU A 50 14.27 9.88 -7.90
CA GLU A 50 13.92 10.48 -6.61
C GLU A 50 12.92 11.63 -6.75
N GLU A 51 13.11 12.52 -7.72
CA GLU A 51 12.17 13.62 -7.98
C GLU A 51 10.82 13.08 -8.53
N ALA A 52 10.86 12.04 -9.37
CA ALA A 52 9.67 11.38 -9.85
C ALA A 52 8.88 10.69 -8.72
N GLU A 53 9.58 10.09 -7.75
CA GLU A 53 8.93 9.49 -6.57
C GLU A 53 8.28 10.54 -5.69
N LYS A 54 8.96 11.67 -5.43
CA LYS A 54 8.37 12.80 -4.71
C LYS A 54 7.13 13.34 -5.41
N LEU A 55 7.20 13.53 -6.74
CA LEU A 55 6.05 13.94 -7.54
C LEU A 55 4.87 12.99 -7.41
N LYS A 56 5.13 11.71 -7.58
CA LYS A 56 4.12 10.67 -7.46
C LYS A 56 3.44 10.70 -6.10
N VAL A 57 4.24 10.73 -5.03
CA VAL A 57 3.72 10.67 -3.65
C VAL A 57 2.95 11.93 -3.25
N MET A 58 3.42 13.11 -3.68
CA MET A 58 2.87 14.38 -3.22
C MET A 58 1.75 14.93 -4.11
N HIS A 59 1.77 14.62 -5.40
CA HIS A 59 0.93 15.33 -6.37
C HIS A 59 0.14 14.43 -7.33
N ALA A 60 0.49 13.13 -7.44
CA ALA A 60 -0.21 12.26 -8.38
C ALA A 60 -1.61 11.88 -7.87
N SER A 61 -2.56 11.86 -8.79
CA SER A 61 -3.93 11.41 -8.57
C SER A 61 -4.38 10.55 -9.74
N VAL A 62 -5.30 9.63 -9.51
CA VAL A 62 -6.02 8.88 -10.57
C VAL A 62 -7.40 9.45 -10.84
N LEU A 63 -7.79 10.52 -10.15
CA LEU A 63 -9.00 11.28 -10.45
C LEU A 63 -8.69 12.38 -11.46
N ASP A 64 -9.64 12.62 -12.34
CA ASP A 64 -9.56 13.73 -13.29
C ASP A 64 -9.61 15.07 -12.54
N THR A 65 -8.49 15.78 -12.57
CA THR A 65 -8.32 17.07 -11.90
C THR A 65 -8.55 18.25 -12.86
N SER A 66 -9.43 18.11 -13.84
CA SER A 66 -9.71 19.11 -14.89
C SER A 66 -9.98 20.54 -14.36
N LYS A 67 -10.31 20.68 -13.07
CA LYS A 67 -10.49 21.97 -12.39
C LYS A 67 -9.21 22.56 -11.79
N GLU A 68 -8.12 21.78 -11.75
CA GLU A 68 -6.82 22.17 -11.16
C GLU A 68 -5.73 22.30 -12.24
N GLU A 69 -6.11 22.43 -13.50
CA GLU A 69 -5.21 22.44 -14.67
C GLU A 69 -4.15 23.56 -14.64
N GLU A 70 -4.42 24.63 -13.91
CA GLU A 70 -3.51 25.79 -13.84
C GLU A 70 -2.38 25.64 -12.81
N THR A 71 -2.39 24.58 -12.00
CA THR A 71 -1.33 24.40 -11.00
C THR A 71 -0.08 23.80 -11.66
N LEU A 72 0.93 24.64 -11.87
CA LEU A 72 2.24 24.22 -12.35
C LEU A 72 3.16 23.90 -11.17
N LEU A 73 3.82 22.75 -11.25
CA LEU A 73 4.83 22.29 -10.30
C LEU A 73 6.21 22.54 -10.90
N GLU A 74 7.08 23.23 -10.18
CA GLU A 74 8.48 23.46 -10.60
C GLU A 74 9.35 22.32 -10.05
N ILE A 75 10.05 21.64 -10.96
CA ILE A 75 10.80 20.43 -10.63
C ILE A 75 12.19 20.50 -11.26
N PRO A 76 13.24 20.12 -10.50
CA PRO A 76 14.60 20.04 -11.05
C PRO A 76 14.68 19.07 -12.23
N SER A 77 15.30 19.49 -13.34
CA SER A 77 15.55 18.68 -14.53
C SER A 77 16.96 18.09 -14.53
N ILE A 78 17.15 16.97 -15.24
CA ILE A 78 18.48 16.37 -15.45
C ILE A 78 19.27 17.09 -16.56
N ASN A 79 18.65 17.93 -17.38
CA ASN A 79 19.29 18.59 -18.50
C ASN A 79 20.24 19.70 -18.02
N PHE A 80 21.54 19.44 -18.13
CA PHE A 80 22.64 20.28 -17.62
C PHE A 80 23.01 21.48 -18.52
N GLU A 81 22.27 21.74 -19.60
CA GLU A 81 22.68 22.73 -20.59
C GLU A 81 22.29 24.20 -20.29
N ASN A 82 21.42 24.43 -19.30
CA ASN A 82 20.97 25.77 -18.91
C ASN A 82 21.06 25.98 -17.40
N GLU A 83 21.43 27.21 -16.97
CA GLU A 83 21.50 27.58 -15.55
C GLU A 83 20.17 27.55 -14.80
N GLU A 84 19.05 27.49 -15.49
CA GLU A 84 17.72 27.31 -14.92
C GLU A 84 17.24 25.86 -15.16
N ASN A 85 17.67 24.93 -14.31
CA ASN A 85 17.40 23.50 -14.45
C ASN A 85 16.03 23.09 -13.86
N TYR A 86 14.98 23.84 -14.09
CA TYR A 86 13.62 23.52 -13.66
C TYR A 86 12.71 23.32 -14.88
N ILE A 87 11.85 22.32 -14.77
CA ILE A 87 10.73 22.13 -15.69
C ILE A 87 9.44 22.43 -14.96
N GLN A 88 8.45 22.92 -15.69
CA GLN A 88 7.08 23.11 -15.17
C GLN A 88 6.22 21.95 -15.63
N VAL A 89 5.59 21.26 -14.68
CA VAL A 89 4.70 20.12 -14.91
C VAL A 89 3.34 20.44 -14.36
N SER A 90 2.30 20.28 -15.16
CA SER A 90 0.93 20.43 -14.68
C SER A 90 0.45 19.16 -13.97
N LYS A 91 -0.49 19.31 -13.04
CA LYS A 91 -1.17 18.16 -12.43
C LYS A 91 -1.87 17.28 -13.47
N ARG A 92 -2.37 17.91 -14.55
CA ARG A 92 -2.98 17.20 -15.68
C ARG A 92 -2.00 16.31 -16.40
N GLU A 93 -0.81 16.81 -16.69
CA GLU A 93 0.23 16.02 -17.34
C GLU A 93 0.65 14.83 -16.45
N LEU A 94 0.79 15.04 -15.14
CA LEU A 94 1.08 13.97 -14.20
C LEU A 94 -0.03 12.92 -14.16
N PHE A 95 -1.29 13.33 -14.17
CA PHE A 95 -2.44 12.45 -14.27
C PHE A 95 -2.41 11.61 -15.56
N ASP A 96 -2.14 12.24 -16.70
CA ASP A 96 -2.10 11.55 -18.00
C ASP A 96 -0.95 10.54 -18.10
N ILE A 97 0.14 10.76 -17.34
CA ILE A 97 1.22 9.78 -17.20
C ILE A 97 0.81 8.62 -16.30
N VAL A 98 0.22 8.89 -15.14
CA VAL A 98 0.02 7.93 -14.06
C VAL A 98 -1.20 7.04 -14.26
N LYS A 99 -2.32 7.61 -14.72
CA LYS A 99 -3.60 6.92 -14.86
C LYS A 99 -3.53 5.62 -15.67
N PRO A 100 -2.88 5.57 -16.85
CA PRO A 100 -2.84 4.35 -17.65
C PRO A 100 -2.19 3.16 -16.92
N TYR A 101 -1.21 3.42 -16.07
CA TYR A 101 -0.54 2.37 -15.27
C TYR A 101 -1.46 1.81 -14.20
N TYR A 102 -2.27 2.65 -13.55
CA TYR A 102 -3.29 2.16 -12.62
C TYR A 102 -4.41 1.41 -13.33
N GLU A 103 -4.84 1.85 -14.50
CA GLU A 103 -5.82 1.11 -15.32
C GLU A 103 -5.30 -0.30 -15.66
N GLU A 104 -4.04 -0.41 -16.04
CA GLU A 104 -3.43 -1.69 -16.42
C GLU A 104 -3.30 -2.63 -15.21
N VAL A 105 -2.74 -2.17 -14.08
CA VAL A 105 -2.61 -3.03 -12.90
C VAL A 105 -3.97 -3.43 -12.33
N LEU A 106 -4.95 -2.54 -12.33
CA LEU A 106 -6.31 -2.87 -11.90
C LEU A 106 -6.98 -3.90 -12.81
N LYS A 107 -6.73 -3.84 -14.11
CA LYS A 107 -7.16 -4.88 -15.06
C LYS A 107 -6.53 -6.22 -14.71
N TRP A 108 -5.23 -6.30 -14.47
CA TRP A 108 -4.57 -7.54 -14.08
C TRP A 108 -5.08 -8.10 -12.75
N ILE A 109 -5.34 -7.23 -11.76
CA ILE A 109 -5.95 -7.60 -10.48
C ILE A 109 -7.34 -8.22 -10.73
N ASN A 110 -8.19 -7.54 -11.49
CA ASN A 110 -9.55 -8.02 -11.80
C ASN A 110 -9.52 -9.34 -12.57
N ASP A 111 -8.61 -9.50 -13.53
CA ASP A 111 -8.44 -10.73 -14.29
C ASP A 111 -7.92 -11.89 -13.41
N SER A 112 -6.99 -11.59 -12.48
CA SER A 112 -6.51 -12.56 -11.50
C SER A 112 -7.65 -13.07 -10.60
N ILE A 113 -8.49 -12.15 -10.11
CA ILE A 113 -9.66 -12.49 -9.31
C ILE A 113 -10.63 -13.36 -10.12
N LYS A 114 -10.96 -12.99 -11.35
CA LYS A 114 -11.90 -13.71 -12.21
C LYS A 114 -11.41 -15.11 -12.60
N ARG A 115 -10.10 -15.29 -12.77
CA ARG A 115 -9.48 -16.59 -13.10
C ARG A 115 -9.34 -17.49 -11.88
N SER A 116 -9.47 -16.95 -10.67
CA SER A 116 -9.44 -17.77 -9.47
C SER A 116 -10.71 -18.64 -9.38
N GLU A 117 -10.57 -19.87 -8.91
CA GLU A 117 -11.70 -20.76 -8.66
C GLU A 117 -12.66 -20.19 -7.60
N TYR A 118 -12.20 -19.18 -6.86
CA TYR A 118 -12.90 -18.58 -5.72
C TYR A 118 -13.66 -17.30 -6.05
N ALA A 119 -13.68 -16.88 -7.34
CA ALA A 119 -14.38 -15.66 -7.75
C ALA A 119 -15.85 -15.61 -7.30
N HIS A 120 -16.52 -16.76 -7.25
CA HIS A 120 -17.92 -16.90 -6.81
C HIS A 120 -18.12 -16.72 -5.30
N LEU A 121 -17.06 -16.86 -4.49
CA LEU A 121 -17.10 -16.69 -3.03
C LEU A 121 -16.87 -15.24 -2.60
N ILE A 122 -16.39 -14.38 -3.50
CA ILE A 122 -15.99 -13.03 -3.18
C ILE A 122 -17.20 -12.09 -3.23
N GLY A 123 -17.40 -11.35 -2.13
CA GLY A 123 -18.23 -10.15 -2.18
C GLY A 123 -17.55 -9.07 -3.03
N LYS A 124 -18.32 -8.05 -3.43
CA LYS A 124 -17.76 -6.90 -4.17
C LYS A 124 -16.89 -5.98 -3.29
N VAL A 125 -16.14 -6.54 -2.33
CA VAL A 125 -15.32 -5.77 -1.38
C VAL A 125 -13.85 -6.03 -1.66
N LEU A 126 -13.13 -4.95 -2.05
CA LEU A 126 -11.68 -4.93 -2.18
C LEU A 126 -11.06 -4.04 -1.11
N VAL A 127 -9.99 -4.51 -0.51
CA VAL A 127 -9.19 -3.74 0.44
C VAL A 127 -7.79 -3.57 -0.15
N PHE A 128 -7.44 -2.34 -0.48
CA PHE A 128 -6.11 -2.00 -0.95
C PHE A 128 -5.21 -1.62 0.21
N THR A 129 -3.95 -2.03 0.15
CA THR A 129 -2.89 -1.68 1.10
C THR A 129 -1.54 -1.57 0.37
N GLY A 130 -0.46 -1.27 1.08
CA GLY A 130 0.84 -1.00 0.46
C GLY A 130 1.02 0.46 0.04
N GLY A 131 2.26 0.88 -0.16
CA GLY A 131 2.60 2.28 -0.46
C GLY A 131 1.93 2.81 -1.73
N ALA A 132 1.93 2.03 -2.82
CA ALA A 132 1.33 2.46 -4.08
C ALA A 132 -0.21 2.53 -4.05
N SER A 133 -0.86 1.96 -3.03
CA SER A 133 -2.31 2.08 -2.85
C SER A 133 -2.74 3.45 -2.31
N GLN A 134 -1.80 4.27 -1.85
CA GLN A 134 -2.08 5.57 -1.23
C GLN A 134 -2.26 6.70 -2.25
N ILE A 135 -2.21 6.40 -3.55
CA ILE A 135 -2.50 7.41 -4.57
C ILE A 135 -3.88 8.01 -4.37
N ASP A 136 -3.97 9.30 -4.55
CA ASP A 136 -5.24 10.01 -4.41
C ASP A 136 -6.30 9.47 -5.38
N GLY A 137 -7.49 9.23 -4.86
CA GLY A 137 -8.65 8.81 -5.62
C GLY A 137 -8.75 7.33 -5.96
N LEU A 138 -7.80 6.45 -5.56
CA LEU A 138 -7.80 5.04 -5.96
C LEU A 138 -9.13 4.33 -5.69
N SER A 139 -9.71 4.48 -4.52
CA SER A 139 -10.97 3.81 -4.19
C SER A 139 -12.12 4.25 -5.08
N ILE A 140 -12.23 5.56 -5.35
CA ILE A 140 -13.25 6.11 -6.24
C ILE A 140 -13.05 5.56 -7.66
N PHE A 141 -11.81 5.55 -8.13
CA PHE A 141 -11.45 5.08 -9.46
C PHE A 141 -11.80 3.60 -9.67
N VAL A 142 -11.44 2.73 -8.71
CA VAL A 142 -11.77 1.31 -8.74
C VAL A 142 -13.27 1.06 -8.70
N ASN A 143 -14.00 1.79 -7.86
CA ASN A 143 -15.46 1.67 -7.75
C ASN A 143 -16.13 2.02 -9.08
N ASN A 144 -15.66 3.06 -9.76
CA ASN A 144 -16.19 3.49 -11.04
C ASN A 144 -15.87 2.50 -12.18
N MET A 145 -14.65 1.92 -12.19
CA MET A 145 -14.24 0.98 -13.25
C MET A 145 -14.91 -0.39 -13.16
N TYR A 146 -15.04 -0.94 -11.95
CA TYR A 146 -15.38 -2.36 -11.76
C TYR A 146 -16.61 -2.59 -10.87
N ASN A 147 -17.26 -1.53 -10.42
CA ASN A 147 -18.39 -1.63 -9.48
C ASN A 147 -18.07 -2.47 -8.24
N TYR A 148 -16.85 -2.33 -7.73
CA TYR A 148 -16.44 -2.85 -6.43
C TYR A 148 -16.69 -1.81 -5.34
N ASN A 149 -16.85 -2.26 -4.10
CA ASN A 149 -16.78 -1.41 -2.93
C ASN A 149 -15.36 -1.49 -2.38
N SER A 150 -14.51 -0.56 -2.78
CA SER A 150 -13.10 -0.57 -2.40
C SER A 150 -12.78 0.44 -1.31
N ARG A 151 -11.75 0.15 -0.52
CA ARG A 151 -11.21 1.06 0.49
C ARG A 151 -9.72 0.83 0.67
N ILE A 152 -9.03 1.82 1.19
CA ILE A 152 -7.65 1.66 1.68
C ILE A 152 -7.69 1.04 3.08
N GLY A 153 -6.93 -0.03 3.26
CA GLY A 153 -6.75 -0.72 4.53
C GLY A 153 -5.47 -0.27 5.22
N THR A 154 -5.58 0.02 6.50
CA THR A 154 -4.44 0.31 7.37
C THR A 154 -4.42 -0.68 8.53
N ALA A 155 -3.24 -0.94 9.11
CA ALA A 155 -3.12 -1.78 10.28
C ALA A 155 -3.87 -1.14 11.46
N LYS A 156 -4.71 -1.96 12.13
CA LYS A 156 -5.45 -1.56 13.32
C LYS A 156 -4.93 -2.30 14.54
N ASN A 157 -5.16 -1.72 15.71
CA ASN A 157 -4.85 -2.34 17.02
C ASN A 157 -3.37 -2.45 17.40
N LEU A 158 -2.46 -1.84 16.62
CA LEU A 158 -1.10 -1.61 17.08
C LEU A 158 -1.01 -0.20 17.63
N ARG A 159 -0.81 -0.08 18.95
CA ARG A 159 -0.52 1.21 19.59
C ARG A 159 0.98 1.27 19.87
N PHE A 160 1.66 2.11 19.12
CA PHE A 160 3.03 2.48 19.45
C PHE A 160 2.99 3.73 20.34
N ASN A 161 3.93 3.82 21.28
CA ASN A 161 4.10 5.02 22.11
C ASN A 161 4.61 6.25 21.32
N PHE A 162 4.71 6.14 20.01
CA PHE A 162 5.08 7.20 19.09
C PHE A 162 3.83 7.69 18.38
N HIS A 163 3.72 8.99 18.17
CA HIS A 163 2.60 9.65 17.50
C HIS A 163 2.50 9.32 15.98
N HIS A 164 3.11 8.23 15.51
CA HIS A 164 3.00 7.78 14.13
C HIS A 164 1.77 6.91 13.95
N ILE A 165 0.84 7.41 13.16
CA ILE A 165 -0.27 6.61 12.64
C ILE A 165 0.33 5.70 11.57
N LEU A 166 0.14 4.38 11.71
CA LEU A 166 0.53 3.42 10.69
C LEU A 166 -0.34 3.63 9.45
N ASP A 167 0.29 3.95 8.35
CA ASP A 167 -0.38 4.06 7.07
C ASP A 167 -0.42 2.71 6.32
N ALA A 168 -0.94 2.71 5.08
CA ALA A 168 -1.07 1.50 4.29
C ALA A 168 0.29 0.89 3.89
N SER A 169 1.37 1.68 3.80
CA SER A 169 2.70 1.18 3.43
C SER A 169 3.31 0.25 4.48
N GLN A 170 2.87 0.37 5.72
CA GLN A 170 3.41 -0.38 6.86
C GLN A 170 2.56 -1.60 7.23
N SER A 171 1.55 -1.95 6.44
CA SER A 171 0.59 -3.00 6.78
C SER A 171 1.22 -4.37 6.95
N VAL A 172 2.22 -4.73 6.13
CA VAL A 172 2.93 -6.02 6.22
C VAL A 172 3.76 -6.08 7.50
N SER A 173 4.58 -5.06 7.78
CA SER A 173 5.40 -4.98 9.00
C SER A 173 4.53 -5.02 10.25
N ALA A 174 3.43 -4.29 10.25
CA ALA A 174 2.45 -4.28 11.32
C ALA A 174 1.81 -5.66 11.52
N GLY A 175 1.46 -6.35 10.44
CA GLY A 175 0.91 -7.70 10.48
C GLY A 175 1.89 -8.72 11.07
N LEU A 176 3.16 -8.66 10.71
CA LEU A 176 4.21 -9.53 11.26
C LEU A 176 4.39 -9.31 12.77
N ILE A 177 4.47 -8.05 13.20
CA ILE A 177 4.58 -7.71 14.63
C ILE A 177 3.35 -8.21 15.40
N GLN A 178 2.14 -7.99 14.86
CA GLN A 178 0.90 -8.46 15.50
C GLN A 178 0.86 -9.97 15.64
N ASN A 179 1.33 -10.70 14.63
CA ASN A 179 1.39 -12.16 14.65
C ASN A 179 2.33 -12.66 15.76
N GLU A 180 3.52 -12.10 15.88
CA GLU A 180 4.47 -12.45 16.92
C GLU A 180 3.95 -12.15 18.33
N LEU A 181 3.32 -10.99 18.51
CA LEU A 181 2.69 -10.64 19.80
C LEU A 181 1.58 -11.63 20.19
N ASN A 182 0.78 -12.09 19.23
CA ASN A 182 -0.26 -13.09 19.46
C ASN A 182 0.34 -14.45 19.84
N ILE A 183 1.42 -14.89 19.16
CA ILE A 183 2.12 -16.14 19.47
C ILE A 183 2.71 -16.07 20.88
N TYR A 184 3.36 -14.96 21.22
CA TYR A 184 3.96 -14.77 22.54
C TYR A 184 2.91 -14.75 23.66
N SER A 185 1.80 -14.07 23.48
CA SER A 185 0.70 -14.03 24.46
C SER A 185 0.09 -15.41 24.68
N ASN A 186 -0.11 -16.19 23.61
CA ASN A 186 -0.66 -17.55 23.70
C ASN A 186 0.32 -18.55 24.39
N LYS A 187 1.62 -18.40 24.20
CA LYS A 187 2.62 -19.21 24.93
C LYS A 187 2.58 -18.92 26.42
N ASN A 188 2.45 -17.65 26.81
CA ASN A 188 2.43 -17.26 28.23
C ASN A 188 1.12 -17.66 28.93
N THR A 189 -0.01 -17.69 28.25
CA THR A 189 -1.28 -18.18 28.85
C THR A 189 -1.27 -19.66 29.12
N ASN A 190 -0.49 -20.47 28.40
CA ASN A 190 -0.33 -21.89 28.68
C ASN A 190 0.60 -22.18 29.89
N PHE A 191 1.50 -21.24 30.26
CA PHE A 191 2.31 -21.32 31.46
C PHE A 191 1.58 -20.89 32.75
N HIS A 192 0.48 -20.11 32.62
CA HIS A 192 -0.22 -19.53 33.79
C HIS A 192 -1.54 -20.21 34.18
N LYS A 193 -1.87 -21.40 33.65
CA LYS A 193 -3.00 -22.18 34.16
C LYS A 193 -2.79 -22.72 35.59
N GLY A 194 -1.74 -22.26 36.30
CA GLY A 194 -1.41 -22.67 37.66
C GLY A 194 -1.38 -21.58 38.71
N ARG A 195 -1.55 -20.32 38.42
CA ARG A 195 -1.65 -19.23 39.41
C ARG A 195 -2.43 -18.04 38.88
N GLU A 196 -3.61 -17.82 39.48
CA GLU A 196 -4.34 -16.56 39.39
C GLU A 196 -3.51 -15.44 40.00
N ASN A 197 -3.04 -14.50 39.19
CA ASN A 197 -2.81 -13.14 39.64
C ASN A 197 -2.86 -12.20 38.42
N LYS A 198 -3.73 -11.19 38.50
CA LYS A 198 -3.88 -10.08 37.58
C LYS A 198 -2.51 -9.37 37.44
N LEU A 199 -1.91 -9.49 36.26
CA LEU A 199 -0.85 -8.58 35.83
C LEU A 199 -1.31 -7.92 34.53
N GLU A 200 -1.62 -6.64 34.61
CA GLU A 200 -1.74 -5.77 33.46
C GLU A 200 -0.42 -5.85 32.67
N GLY A 201 -0.46 -6.49 31.52
CA GLY A 201 0.72 -6.70 30.67
C GLY A 201 1.24 -5.40 30.07
N LYS A 202 2.18 -4.74 30.74
CA LYS A 202 3.03 -3.74 30.09
C LYS A 202 3.98 -4.49 29.16
N ILE A 203 3.81 -4.28 27.83
CA ILE A 203 4.71 -4.81 26.82
C ILE A 203 6.10 -4.24 27.07
N ASN A 204 7.06 -5.09 27.35
CA ASN A 204 8.45 -4.68 27.56
C ASN A 204 9.12 -4.45 26.20
N LEU A 205 9.17 -3.20 25.77
CA LEU A 205 9.80 -2.76 24.53
C LEU A 205 11.31 -3.09 24.42
N SER A 206 11.96 -3.46 25.53
CA SER A 206 13.37 -3.85 25.51
C SER A 206 13.60 -5.12 24.70
N PHE A 207 12.66 -6.06 24.69
CA PHE A 207 12.74 -7.29 23.92
C PHE A 207 12.68 -7.04 22.41
N ILE A 208 11.81 -6.14 21.97
CA ILE A 208 11.71 -5.77 20.53
C ILE A 208 13.00 -5.08 20.08
N LYS A 209 13.59 -4.21 20.91
CA LYS A 209 14.88 -3.57 20.62
C LYS A 209 16.02 -4.59 20.52
N GLN A 210 16.06 -5.57 21.40
CA GLN A 210 17.06 -6.61 21.39
C GLN A 210 16.91 -7.51 20.16
N TRP A 211 15.70 -7.94 19.84
CA TRP A 211 15.42 -8.79 18.68
C TRP A 211 15.76 -8.10 17.34
N VAL A 212 15.41 -6.81 17.21
CA VAL A 212 15.77 -6.01 16.01
C VAL A 212 17.29 -5.84 15.92
N GLY A 213 17.98 -5.59 17.06
CA GLY A 213 19.43 -5.48 17.11
C GLY A 213 20.16 -6.78 16.75
N GLU A 214 19.60 -7.95 17.12
CA GLU A 214 20.21 -9.27 16.85
C GLU A 214 19.95 -9.79 15.43
N ASN A 215 18.91 -9.31 14.73
CA ASN A 215 18.51 -9.87 13.43
C ASN A 215 18.64 -8.89 12.24
N PHE A 216 18.92 -7.59 12.49
CA PHE A 216 18.96 -6.58 11.41
C PHE A 216 20.19 -5.64 11.48
N PHE A 217 21.05 -5.77 12.47
CA PHE A 217 22.33 -5.10 12.62
C PHE A 217 23.35 -6.09 13.17
#